data_2792614fe392e942ca52c30ef4ac39e0
#
_entry.id   2792614fe392e942ca52c30ef4ac39e0
#
_cell.length_a   1.000
_cell.length_b   1.000
_cell.length_c   1.000
_cell.angle_alpha   90.00
_cell.angle_beta   90.00
_cell.angle_gamma   90.00
#
_symmetry.space_group_name_H-M   'P 1'
#
loop_
_entity.id
_entity.type
_entity.pdbx_description
1 polymer ?
#
loop_
_entity_poly.entity_id
_entity_poly.type
_entity_poly.pdbx_seq_one_letter_code
_entity_poly.pdbx_strand_id
1 'polypeptide(L)'
;MEVYLDNSATTKVYDEVVQLTSKIMSEDYGNPSSMHQKGVDAEVYVKEAKERIAKTLKVQEKEIFFTSGGTESDNWALMGAASANSRAGRHLITTKIEHPAILQTMEYLESIGYEVTYLPVDEKGVLRLDALEQAIRPDTILVSIMHVNNEVGAIQPIEEAGALIKRMNPHTLFHVDAVQGFGKLRIYPKKSHVDMLSVSGHKIHGPKGVGILYIDEHMKIKPIIFGGGQQKGMRSGTENVPGIAGIGKATELSYANLDRDVERLYELKRYFEDGLQKLSGVVINGPLYEQGAPHIVSASFAGVRSEVLLHALEDKGIYVSAGSACASNKHTVSATLKAMGISQNLLDSTIRFSFSVFTTAEELDYTLQCLYDILPMLRKYTRY
;
A
#
# COMPACT_ATOMS: atom_id res chain seq x y z
N MET A 1 -20.22 -14.77 -15.06
CA MET A 1 -19.18 -15.05 -14.03
C MET A 1 -18.94 -13.77 -13.28
N GLU A 2 -18.76 -13.79 -11.96
CA GLU A 2 -18.31 -12.63 -11.20
C GLU A 2 -16.79 -12.71 -11.00
N VAL A 3 -16.07 -11.66 -11.42
CA VAL A 3 -14.59 -11.62 -11.43
C VAL A 3 -14.11 -10.36 -10.72
N TYR A 4 -13.39 -10.51 -9.59
CA TYR A 4 -12.90 -9.39 -8.82
C TYR A 4 -11.39 -9.17 -9.02
N LEU A 5 -11.05 -8.17 -9.83
CA LEU A 5 -9.68 -7.78 -10.18
C LEU A 5 -9.33 -6.37 -9.65
N ASP A 6 -9.89 -5.98 -8.50
CA ASP A 6 -9.60 -4.71 -7.82
C ASP A 6 -9.03 -4.91 -6.40
N ASN A 7 -8.20 -5.94 -6.22
CA ASN A 7 -7.62 -6.31 -4.93
C ASN A 7 -6.62 -5.27 -4.37
N SER A 8 -6.11 -4.37 -5.20
CA SER A 8 -5.31 -3.22 -4.75
C SER A 8 -6.16 -2.11 -4.11
N ALA A 9 -7.47 -2.05 -4.38
CA ALA A 9 -8.39 -1.16 -3.66
C ALA A 9 -8.77 -1.75 -2.30
N THR A 10 -9.18 -3.02 -2.26
CA THR A 10 -9.45 -3.79 -1.02
C THR A 10 -9.48 -5.28 -1.35
N THR A 11 -9.23 -6.13 -0.38
CA THR A 11 -9.28 -7.59 -0.57
C THR A 11 -10.46 -8.20 0.18
N LYS A 12 -10.95 -9.35 -0.29
CA LYS A 12 -11.88 -10.21 0.45
C LYS A 12 -11.18 -10.69 1.73
N VAL A 13 -11.85 -10.60 2.86
CA VAL A 13 -11.32 -11.07 4.15
C VAL A 13 -11.26 -12.60 4.15
N TYR A 14 -10.21 -13.19 4.73
CA TYR A 14 -10.12 -14.64 4.93
C TYR A 14 -11.23 -15.14 5.87
N ASP A 15 -11.77 -16.30 5.60
CA ASP A 15 -12.87 -16.86 6.38
C ASP A 15 -12.48 -17.08 7.86
N GLU A 16 -11.23 -17.51 8.13
CA GLU A 16 -10.69 -17.64 9.48
C GLU A 16 -10.59 -16.31 10.22
N VAL A 17 -10.32 -15.24 9.49
CA VAL A 17 -10.32 -13.89 10.07
C VAL A 17 -11.74 -13.43 10.39
N VAL A 18 -12.71 -13.70 9.52
CA VAL A 18 -14.13 -13.42 9.77
C VAL A 18 -14.61 -14.15 11.03
N GLN A 19 -14.32 -15.44 11.14
CA GLN A 19 -14.70 -16.26 12.31
C GLN A 19 -14.08 -15.72 13.60
N LEU A 20 -12.78 -15.42 13.60
CA LEU A 20 -12.08 -14.87 14.76
C LEU A 20 -12.64 -13.52 15.19
N THR A 21 -12.83 -12.60 14.26
CA THR A 21 -13.35 -11.25 14.57
C THR A 21 -14.79 -11.31 15.09
N SER A 22 -15.63 -12.18 14.50
CA SER A 22 -17.01 -12.38 14.94
C SER A 22 -17.07 -12.95 16.37
N LYS A 23 -16.23 -13.94 16.68
CA LYS A 23 -16.13 -14.51 18.04
C LYS A 23 -15.74 -13.43 19.06
N ILE A 24 -14.72 -12.61 18.75
CA ILE A 24 -14.26 -11.56 19.67
C ILE A 24 -15.38 -10.53 19.90
N MET A 25 -16.13 -10.14 18.86
CA MET A 25 -17.22 -9.19 18.99
C MET A 25 -18.42 -9.71 19.82
N SER A 26 -18.70 -11.02 19.77
CA SER A 26 -19.89 -11.60 20.42
C SER A 26 -19.59 -12.24 21.78
N GLU A 27 -18.42 -12.83 21.96
CA GLU A 27 -18.09 -13.63 23.14
C GLU A 27 -16.98 -13.00 23.99
N ASP A 28 -15.86 -12.59 23.36
CA ASP A 28 -14.65 -12.12 24.03
C ASP A 28 -14.52 -10.59 23.99
N TYR A 29 -15.64 -9.88 24.08
CA TYR A 29 -15.78 -8.42 23.88
C TYR A 29 -15.17 -7.54 24.99
N GLY A 30 -14.21 -8.05 25.76
CA GLY A 30 -13.56 -7.30 26.85
C GLY A 30 -12.77 -6.09 26.38
N ASN A 31 -12.61 -5.10 27.28
CA ASN A 31 -11.70 -3.99 27.07
C ASN A 31 -10.33 -4.36 27.69
N PRO A 32 -9.22 -4.35 26.93
CA PRO A 32 -7.88 -4.68 27.45
C PRO A 32 -7.43 -3.84 28.65
N SER A 33 -7.99 -2.63 28.81
CA SER A 33 -7.68 -1.77 29.95
C SER A 33 -8.40 -2.17 31.24
N SER A 34 -9.30 -3.16 31.21
CA SER A 34 -10.05 -3.61 32.40
C SER A 34 -9.27 -4.67 33.19
N MET A 35 -9.30 -4.56 34.52
CA MET A 35 -8.53 -5.46 35.41
C MET A 35 -9.24 -6.82 35.65
N HIS A 36 -10.45 -7.01 35.18
CA HIS A 36 -11.17 -8.28 35.32
C HIS A 36 -10.84 -9.26 34.17
N GLN A 37 -11.20 -10.54 34.32
CA GLN A 37 -10.83 -11.63 33.41
C GLN A 37 -11.13 -11.32 31.94
N LYS A 38 -12.28 -10.75 31.61
CA LYS A 38 -12.58 -10.39 30.21
C LYS A 38 -11.63 -9.35 29.61
N GLY A 39 -11.07 -8.46 30.43
CA GLY A 39 -10.02 -7.53 29.97
C GLY A 39 -8.71 -8.26 29.68
N VAL A 40 -8.32 -9.16 30.56
CA VAL A 40 -7.12 -10.02 30.37
C VAL A 40 -7.28 -10.88 29.10
N ASP A 41 -8.44 -11.50 28.88
CA ASP A 41 -8.70 -12.29 27.68
C ASP A 41 -8.58 -11.44 26.39
N ALA A 42 -9.09 -10.21 26.43
CA ALA A 42 -8.96 -9.29 25.30
C ALA A 42 -7.51 -8.83 25.06
N GLU A 43 -6.71 -8.63 26.13
CA GLU A 43 -5.28 -8.27 26.03
C GLU A 43 -4.47 -9.39 25.35
N VAL A 44 -4.82 -10.66 25.57
CA VAL A 44 -4.17 -11.81 24.94
C VAL A 44 -4.24 -11.69 23.41
N TYR A 45 -5.39 -11.36 22.83
CA TYR A 45 -5.53 -11.17 21.38
C TYR A 45 -4.63 -10.06 20.83
N VAL A 46 -4.53 -8.96 21.56
CA VAL A 46 -3.64 -7.82 21.16
C VAL A 46 -2.18 -8.26 21.19
N LYS A 47 -1.77 -8.99 22.24
CA LYS A 47 -0.41 -9.48 22.38
C LYS A 47 -0.06 -10.49 21.29
N GLU A 48 -0.90 -11.50 21.05
CA GLU A 48 -0.69 -12.49 19.98
C GLU A 48 -0.57 -11.83 18.60
N ALA A 49 -1.41 -10.82 18.32
CA ALA A 49 -1.31 -10.09 17.06
C ALA A 49 0.05 -9.38 16.92
N LYS A 50 0.54 -8.73 17.99
CA LYS A 50 1.89 -8.11 18.00
C LYS A 50 2.99 -9.13 17.78
N GLU A 51 2.94 -10.28 18.47
CA GLU A 51 3.92 -11.37 18.31
C GLU A 51 4.00 -11.87 16.86
N ARG A 52 2.84 -12.13 16.22
CA ARG A 52 2.76 -12.60 14.83
C ARG A 52 3.36 -11.58 13.85
N ILE A 53 3.01 -10.31 14.00
CA ILE A 53 3.49 -9.24 13.14
C ILE A 53 4.99 -8.99 13.35
N ALA A 54 5.44 -8.91 14.61
CA ALA A 54 6.83 -8.70 14.96
C ALA A 54 7.74 -9.83 14.44
N LYS A 55 7.29 -11.09 14.59
CA LYS A 55 7.97 -12.26 14.04
C LYS A 55 8.10 -12.18 12.51
N THR A 56 7.05 -11.75 11.83
CA THR A 56 7.02 -11.61 10.36
C THR A 56 8.02 -10.56 9.87
N LEU A 57 8.07 -9.41 10.53
CA LEU A 57 8.97 -8.30 10.21
C LEU A 57 10.40 -8.49 10.77
N LYS A 58 10.62 -9.51 11.63
CA LYS A 58 11.87 -9.75 12.39
C LYS A 58 12.26 -8.56 13.27
N VAL A 59 11.28 -8.03 14.00
CA VAL A 59 11.41 -6.88 14.91
C VAL A 59 10.86 -7.24 16.29
N GLN A 60 10.90 -6.32 17.25
CA GLN A 60 10.38 -6.53 18.61
C GLN A 60 8.89 -6.15 18.68
N GLU A 61 8.10 -6.82 19.51
CA GLU A 61 6.68 -6.53 19.73
C GLU A 61 6.42 -5.09 20.18
N LYS A 62 7.33 -4.52 20.97
CA LYS A 62 7.24 -3.13 21.46
C LYS A 62 7.36 -2.08 20.36
N GLU A 63 7.84 -2.47 19.16
CA GLU A 63 7.98 -1.62 17.98
C GLU A 63 6.72 -1.65 17.09
N ILE A 64 5.71 -2.47 17.43
CA ILE A 64 4.45 -2.59 16.68
C ILE A 64 3.35 -1.77 17.35
N PHE A 65 2.75 -0.85 16.60
CA PHE A 65 1.64 -0.02 17.03
C PHE A 65 0.45 -0.21 16.09
N PHE A 66 -0.74 -0.34 16.66
CA PHE A 66 -1.98 -0.45 15.88
C PHE A 66 -2.60 0.91 15.63
N THR A 67 -3.08 1.08 14.40
CA THR A 67 -3.73 2.29 13.90
C THR A 67 -5.09 1.92 13.28
N SER A 68 -5.82 2.88 12.75
CA SER A 68 -7.07 2.62 12.02
C SER A 68 -6.85 2.24 10.54
N GLY A 69 -5.61 2.28 10.03
CA GLY A 69 -5.29 1.94 8.65
C GLY A 69 -4.02 2.62 8.15
N GLY A 70 -3.68 2.42 6.88
CA GLY A 70 -2.49 2.99 6.26
C GLY A 70 -2.45 4.50 6.36
N THR A 71 -3.54 5.19 6.08
CA THR A 71 -3.61 6.66 6.15
C THR A 71 -3.24 7.22 7.53
N GLU A 72 -3.74 6.62 8.62
CA GLU A 72 -3.33 7.04 9.97
C GLU A 72 -1.86 6.72 10.23
N SER A 73 -1.39 5.55 9.80
CA SER A 73 0.01 5.15 9.96
C SER A 73 0.96 6.11 9.25
N ASP A 74 0.67 6.47 7.99
CA ASP A 74 1.46 7.41 7.19
C ASP A 74 1.47 8.80 7.81
N ASN A 75 0.28 9.31 8.15
CA ASN A 75 0.16 10.63 8.78
C ASN A 75 0.94 10.69 10.09
N TRP A 76 0.81 9.66 10.94
CA TRP A 76 1.54 9.61 12.19
C TRP A 76 3.06 9.51 11.98
N ALA A 77 3.51 8.66 11.07
CA ALA A 77 4.92 8.54 10.73
C ALA A 77 5.49 9.90 10.31
N LEU A 78 4.85 10.59 9.37
CA LEU A 78 5.36 11.85 8.83
C LEU A 78 5.25 13.00 9.83
N MET A 79 4.06 13.26 10.35
CA MET A 79 3.81 14.38 11.26
C MET A 79 4.51 14.19 12.61
N GLY A 80 4.47 12.97 13.14
CA GLY A 80 5.11 12.62 14.40
C GLY A 80 6.64 12.73 14.35
N ALA A 81 7.24 12.22 13.28
CA ALA A 81 8.69 12.31 13.06
C ALA A 81 9.14 13.76 12.81
N ALA A 82 8.46 14.50 11.92
CA ALA A 82 8.76 15.89 11.62
C ALA A 82 8.69 16.75 12.89
N SER A 83 7.63 16.62 13.68
CA SER A 83 7.47 17.36 14.94
C SER A 83 8.52 17.02 16.00
N ALA A 84 8.93 15.74 16.09
CA ALA A 84 9.93 15.30 17.06
C ALA A 84 11.35 15.80 16.71
N ASN A 85 11.65 15.95 15.43
CA ASN A 85 12.98 16.24 14.90
C ASN A 85 13.14 17.67 14.34
N SER A 86 12.17 18.55 14.56
CA SER A 86 12.12 19.92 14.00
C SER A 86 13.31 20.82 14.39
N ARG A 87 14.08 20.45 15.44
CA ARG A 87 15.32 21.14 15.82
C ARG A 87 16.55 20.67 15.06
N ALA A 88 16.51 19.46 14.48
CA ALA A 88 17.60 18.90 13.69
C ALA A 88 17.57 19.38 12.23
N GLY A 89 16.39 19.75 11.73
CA GLY A 89 16.20 20.26 10.39
C GLY A 89 14.73 20.39 10.02
N ARG A 90 14.49 20.87 8.81
CA ARG A 90 13.13 21.04 8.26
C ARG A 90 12.98 20.50 6.84
N HIS A 91 13.98 19.81 6.32
CA HIS A 91 13.92 19.22 4.99
C HIS A 91 13.39 17.79 5.04
N LEU A 92 12.41 17.51 4.17
CA LEU A 92 11.76 16.22 3.98
C LEU A 92 11.91 15.80 2.51
N ILE A 93 11.97 14.50 2.26
CA ILE A 93 12.06 13.96 0.91
C ILE A 93 10.96 12.90 0.73
N THR A 94 10.30 12.92 -0.42
CA THR A 94 9.35 11.89 -0.85
C THR A 94 9.39 11.72 -2.36
N THR A 95 8.58 10.82 -2.92
CA THR A 95 8.49 10.64 -4.38
C THR A 95 7.22 11.29 -4.96
N LYS A 96 7.20 11.52 -6.29
CA LYS A 96 6.02 12.06 -6.99
C LYS A 96 4.89 11.04 -7.17
N ILE A 97 5.14 9.77 -6.84
CA ILE A 97 4.22 8.65 -7.09
C ILE A 97 3.59 8.06 -5.82
N GLU A 98 3.77 8.74 -4.69
CA GLU A 98 3.23 8.29 -3.40
C GLU A 98 1.70 8.31 -3.38
N HIS A 99 1.16 7.53 -2.44
CA HIS A 99 -0.27 7.58 -2.13
C HIS A 99 -0.67 8.98 -1.60
N PRO A 100 -1.92 9.45 -1.85
CA PRO A 100 -2.40 10.72 -1.31
C PRO A 100 -2.23 10.92 0.20
N ALA A 101 -2.22 9.85 1.00
CA ALA A 101 -1.94 9.93 2.44
C ALA A 101 -0.54 10.46 2.74
N ILE A 102 0.44 10.23 1.86
CA ILE A 102 1.79 10.79 1.95
C ILE A 102 1.83 12.19 1.32
N LEU A 103 1.37 12.34 0.06
CA LEU A 103 1.48 13.60 -0.67
C LEU A 103 0.76 14.74 0.03
N GLN A 104 -0.49 14.54 0.46
CA GLN A 104 -1.25 15.58 1.17
C GLN A 104 -0.68 15.89 2.55
N THR A 105 -0.11 14.91 3.24
CA THR A 105 0.59 15.16 4.51
C THR A 105 1.88 15.94 4.29
N MET A 106 2.62 15.68 3.22
CA MET A 106 3.81 16.48 2.84
C MET A 106 3.42 17.92 2.48
N GLU A 107 2.36 18.12 1.68
CA GLU A 107 1.80 19.45 1.38
C GLU A 107 1.38 20.22 2.65
N TYR A 108 0.75 19.51 3.62
CA TYR A 108 0.44 20.11 4.91
C TYR A 108 1.70 20.52 5.67
N LEU A 109 2.74 19.68 5.70
CA LEU A 109 4.00 20.00 6.36
C LEU A 109 4.70 21.20 5.69
N GLU A 110 4.66 21.31 4.36
CA GLU A 110 5.12 22.52 3.65
C GLU A 110 4.37 23.78 4.12
N SER A 111 3.04 23.69 4.28
CA SER A 111 2.21 24.82 4.73
C SER A 111 2.58 25.34 6.12
N ILE A 112 3.21 24.51 6.95
CA ILE A 112 3.67 24.89 8.31
C ILE A 112 5.19 25.08 8.41
N GLY A 113 5.87 25.23 7.24
CA GLY A 113 7.24 25.71 7.15
C GLY A 113 8.32 24.62 7.08
N TYR A 114 7.97 23.39 6.67
CA TYR A 114 8.94 22.40 6.21
C TYR A 114 9.22 22.60 4.72
N GLU A 115 10.37 22.13 4.27
CA GLU A 115 10.74 22.10 2.84
C GLU A 115 10.66 20.66 2.36
N VAL A 116 9.94 20.40 1.26
CA VAL A 116 9.76 19.05 0.73
C VAL A 116 10.37 18.93 -0.68
N THR A 117 11.23 17.92 -0.86
CA THR A 117 11.73 17.53 -2.19
C THR A 117 10.96 16.32 -2.68
N TYR A 118 10.29 16.48 -3.85
CA TYR A 118 9.55 15.41 -4.53
C TYR A 118 10.42 14.79 -5.63
N LEU A 119 10.96 13.61 -5.36
CA LEU A 119 11.87 12.91 -6.27
C LEU A 119 11.16 12.42 -7.54
N PRO A 120 11.83 12.51 -8.70
CA PRO A 120 11.35 11.90 -9.92
C PRO A 120 11.51 10.38 -9.90
N VAL A 121 10.74 9.72 -10.76
CA VAL A 121 10.87 8.30 -11.07
C VAL A 121 11.25 8.13 -12.55
N ASP A 122 11.65 6.93 -12.93
CA ASP A 122 11.86 6.56 -14.33
C ASP A 122 10.54 6.25 -15.05
N GLU A 123 10.61 5.85 -16.32
CA GLU A 123 9.48 5.50 -17.16
C GLU A 123 8.71 4.24 -16.68
N LYS A 124 9.32 3.45 -15.81
CA LYS A 124 8.69 2.28 -15.16
C LYS A 124 8.08 2.60 -13.80
N GLY A 125 8.22 3.84 -13.33
CA GLY A 125 7.75 4.26 -12.01
C GLY A 125 8.70 3.87 -10.87
N VAL A 126 9.97 3.59 -11.16
CA VAL A 126 10.99 3.25 -10.16
C VAL A 126 11.79 4.49 -9.77
N LEU A 127 12.05 4.64 -8.47
CA LEU A 127 12.84 5.72 -7.90
C LEU A 127 14.25 5.77 -8.52
N ARG A 128 14.69 6.97 -8.87
CA ARG A 128 16.06 7.24 -9.27
C ARG A 128 16.93 7.47 -8.05
N LEU A 129 17.80 6.51 -7.73
CA LEU A 129 18.71 6.59 -6.57
C LEU A 129 19.71 7.74 -6.67
N ASP A 130 20.14 8.12 -7.87
CA ASP A 130 20.98 9.29 -8.11
C ASP A 130 20.28 10.60 -7.72
N ALA A 131 18.98 10.71 -7.98
CA ALA A 131 18.19 11.85 -7.55
C ALA A 131 18.01 11.89 -6.02
N LEU A 132 17.85 10.74 -5.37
CA LEU A 132 17.80 10.64 -3.91
C LEU A 132 19.14 11.08 -3.30
N GLU A 133 20.27 10.61 -3.84
CA GLU A 133 21.61 10.97 -3.35
C GLU A 133 21.84 12.48 -3.39
N GLN A 134 21.47 13.12 -4.49
CA GLN A 134 21.61 14.59 -4.69
C GLN A 134 20.66 15.39 -3.78
N ALA A 135 19.52 14.82 -3.40
CA ALA A 135 18.51 15.53 -2.59
C ALA A 135 18.81 15.51 -1.10
N ILE A 136 19.56 14.51 -0.60
CA ILE A 136 19.87 14.41 0.84
C ILE A 136 20.82 15.53 1.26
N ARG A 137 20.43 16.29 2.30
CA ARG A 137 21.17 17.42 2.87
C ARG A 137 21.45 17.17 4.36
N PRO A 138 22.36 17.95 4.98
CA PRO A 138 22.62 17.83 6.42
C PRO A 138 21.38 18.09 7.30
N ASP A 139 20.42 18.91 6.83
CA ASP A 139 19.16 19.24 7.51
C ASP A 139 17.98 18.36 7.06
N THR A 140 18.22 17.30 6.26
CA THR A 140 17.20 16.32 5.91
C THR A 140 16.89 15.44 7.13
N ILE A 141 15.65 15.51 7.62
CA ILE A 141 15.22 14.76 8.81
C ILE A 141 14.42 13.50 8.49
N LEU A 142 13.80 13.43 7.31
CA LEU A 142 12.93 12.31 6.94
C LEU A 142 12.93 12.09 5.42
N VAL A 143 13.02 10.84 5.02
CA VAL A 143 12.72 10.35 3.67
C VAL A 143 11.54 9.40 3.78
N SER A 144 10.53 9.54 2.91
CA SER A 144 9.38 8.65 2.82
C SER A 144 9.22 8.13 1.40
N ILE A 145 9.24 6.81 1.23
CA ILE A 145 9.15 6.13 -0.08
C ILE A 145 8.21 4.94 0.06
N MET A 146 7.24 4.80 -0.85
CA MET A 146 6.39 3.61 -0.88
C MET A 146 7.18 2.36 -1.30
N HIS A 147 6.80 1.20 -0.78
CA HIS A 147 7.44 -0.07 -1.17
C HIS A 147 7.00 -0.52 -2.57
N VAL A 148 5.71 -0.45 -2.82
CA VAL A 148 5.10 -0.84 -4.11
C VAL A 148 4.10 0.22 -4.51
N ASN A 149 4.21 0.71 -5.74
CA ASN A 149 3.23 1.66 -6.27
C ASN A 149 1.88 0.97 -6.51
N ASN A 150 0.81 1.56 -5.98
CA ASN A 150 -0.55 1.00 -5.99
C ASN A 150 -1.24 1.07 -7.36
N GLU A 151 -0.70 1.83 -8.33
CA GLU A 151 -1.29 1.99 -9.66
C GLU A 151 -0.61 1.11 -10.72
N VAL A 152 0.71 1.09 -10.76
CA VAL A 152 1.49 0.41 -11.82
C VAL A 152 2.30 -0.78 -11.30
N GLY A 153 2.30 -1.03 -10.00
CA GLY A 153 3.01 -2.16 -9.41
C GLY A 153 4.54 -2.04 -9.41
N ALA A 154 5.09 -0.83 -9.59
CA ALA A 154 6.52 -0.60 -9.50
C ALA A 154 7.03 -0.88 -8.07
N ILE A 155 8.02 -1.76 -7.94
CA ILE A 155 8.71 -2.07 -6.68
C ILE A 155 9.86 -1.09 -6.51
N GLN A 156 9.90 -0.39 -5.37
CA GLN A 156 10.95 0.57 -5.10
C GLN A 156 12.17 -0.10 -4.46
N PRO A 157 13.40 0.36 -4.76
CA PRO A 157 14.65 -0.21 -4.26
C PRO A 157 14.90 0.20 -2.79
N ILE A 158 14.08 -0.34 -1.86
CA ILE A 158 14.06 0.07 -0.45
C ILE A 158 15.37 -0.25 0.28
N GLU A 159 16.00 -1.41 0.01
CA GLU A 159 17.27 -1.78 0.66
C GLU A 159 18.39 -0.82 0.23
N GLU A 160 18.49 -0.54 -1.06
CA GLU A 160 19.48 0.38 -1.63
C GLU A 160 19.23 1.82 -1.18
N ALA A 161 17.97 2.25 -1.17
CA ALA A 161 17.58 3.57 -0.68
C ALA A 161 17.93 3.76 0.80
N GLY A 162 17.61 2.77 1.65
CA GLY A 162 17.94 2.82 3.08
C GLY A 162 19.44 2.87 3.33
N ALA A 163 20.22 2.03 2.64
CA ALA A 163 21.68 2.06 2.73
C ALA A 163 22.27 3.41 2.28
N LEU A 164 21.73 3.98 1.19
CA LEU A 164 22.12 5.30 0.68
C LEU A 164 21.79 6.41 1.68
N ILE A 165 20.58 6.44 2.22
CA ILE A 165 20.16 7.43 3.22
C ILE A 165 21.11 7.43 4.42
N LYS A 166 21.37 6.26 5.00
CA LYS A 166 22.23 6.17 6.20
C LYS A 166 23.68 6.47 5.91
N ARG A 167 24.16 6.23 4.69
CA ARG A 167 25.52 6.63 4.25
C ARG A 167 25.65 8.15 4.12
N MET A 168 24.64 8.83 3.53
CA MET A 168 24.67 10.27 3.28
C MET A 168 24.39 11.09 4.54
N ASN A 169 23.40 10.69 5.34
CA ASN A 169 23.07 11.31 6.62
C ASN A 169 22.46 10.27 7.56
N PRO A 170 23.24 9.70 8.49
CA PRO A 170 22.81 8.63 9.39
C PRO A 170 21.66 9.03 10.34
N HIS A 171 21.43 10.33 10.53
CA HIS A 171 20.36 10.86 11.37
C HIS A 171 19.02 11.03 10.63
N THR A 172 19.02 10.98 9.30
CA THR A 172 17.80 11.02 8.52
C THR A 172 16.97 9.77 8.77
N LEU A 173 15.70 9.96 9.15
CA LEU A 173 14.74 8.89 9.33
C LEU A 173 14.24 8.37 7.98
N PHE A 174 13.99 7.07 7.89
CA PHE A 174 13.46 6.44 6.70
C PHE A 174 12.09 5.79 7.00
N HIS A 175 11.05 6.31 6.38
CA HIS A 175 9.69 5.75 6.40
C HIS A 175 9.39 5.02 5.10
N VAL A 176 8.71 3.89 5.21
CA VAL A 176 8.22 3.12 4.06
C VAL A 176 6.71 2.88 4.16
N ASP A 177 5.94 3.39 3.20
CA ASP A 177 4.57 2.94 2.99
C ASP A 177 4.60 1.54 2.34
N ALA A 178 4.38 0.50 3.15
CA ALA A 178 4.36 -0.90 2.72
C ALA A 178 2.92 -1.44 2.50
N VAL A 179 1.93 -0.59 2.41
CA VAL A 179 0.51 -0.98 2.29
C VAL A 179 0.26 -1.92 1.12
N GLN A 180 0.93 -1.74 -0.02
CA GLN A 180 0.80 -2.65 -1.17
C GLN A 180 1.83 -3.79 -1.17
N GLY A 181 2.96 -3.64 -0.48
CA GLY A 181 4.02 -4.65 -0.46
C GLY A 181 3.87 -5.70 0.63
N PHE A 182 3.39 -5.32 1.82
CA PHE A 182 3.22 -6.24 2.94
C PHE A 182 2.24 -7.37 2.61
N GLY A 183 2.59 -8.60 2.96
CA GLY A 183 1.81 -9.80 2.63
C GLY A 183 1.92 -10.27 1.17
N LYS A 184 2.77 -9.64 0.35
CA LYS A 184 3.05 -10.00 -1.05
C LYS A 184 4.53 -10.05 -1.36
N LEU A 185 5.31 -9.21 -0.70
CA LEU A 185 6.77 -9.21 -0.77
C LEU A 185 7.35 -9.26 0.64
N ARG A 186 8.53 -9.84 0.78
CA ARG A 186 9.23 -9.83 2.06
C ARG A 186 9.87 -8.48 2.28
N ILE A 187 9.67 -7.90 3.46
CA ILE A 187 10.36 -6.70 3.91
C ILE A 187 10.83 -6.90 5.34
N TYR A 188 12.09 -6.57 5.61
CA TYR A 188 12.70 -6.65 6.93
C TYR A 188 13.24 -5.27 7.30
N PRO A 189 12.49 -4.46 8.08
CA PRO A 189 12.83 -3.07 8.34
C PRO A 189 14.27 -2.87 8.81
N LYS A 190 14.75 -3.66 9.77
CA LYS A 190 16.12 -3.56 10.29
C LYS A 190 17.19 -3.79 9.21
N LYS A 191 16.97 -4.76 8.30
CA LYS A 191 17.90 -5.05 7.20
C LYS A 191 17.94 -3.91 6.18
N SER A 192 16.78 -3.31 5.91
CA SER A 192 16.64 -2.24 4.92
C SER A 192 16.83 -0.83 5.52
N HIS A 193 17.31 -0.72 6.77
CA HIS A 193 17.48 0.55 7.48
C HIS A 193 16.20 1.41 7.55
N VAL A 194 15.04 0.77 7.59
CA VAL A 194 13.72 1.43 7.71
C VAL A 194 13.43 1.69 9.17
N ASP A 195 13.18 2.95 9.52
CA ASP A 195 12.87 3.37 10.88
C ASP A 195 11.36 3.30 11.17
N MET A 196 10.51 3.45 10.15
CA MET A 196 9.05 3.36 10.26
C MET A 196 8.47 2.65 9.05
N LEU A 197 7.41 1.83 9.25
CA LEU A 197 6.76 1.10 8.17
C LEU A 197 5.25 1.05 8.38
N SER A 198 4.49 1.51 7.38
CA SER A 198 3.04 1.56 7.39
C SER A 198 2.41 0.34 6.70
N VAL A 199 1.36 -0.22 7.32
CA VAL A 199 0.60 -1.36 6.77
C VAL A 199 -0.89 -1.14 6.97
N SER A 200 -1.72 -1.68 6.07
CA SER A 200 -3.19 -1.66 6.18
C SER A 200 -3.79 -3.06 6.08
N GLY A 201 -4.65 -3.43 7.03
CA GLY A 201 -5.20 -4.78 7.14
C GLY A 201 -6.01 -5.22 5.92
N HIS A 202 -6.82 -4.33 5.36
CA HIS A 202 -7.69 -4.66 4.22
C HIS A 202 -6.96 -4.91 2.89
N LYS A 203 -5.66 -4.74 2.85
CA LYS A 203 -4.82 -5.07 1.67
C LYS A 203 -4.23 -6.48 1.73
N ILE A 204 -4.33 -7.13 2.89
CA ILE A 204 -3.79 -8.47 3.17
C ILE A 204 -4.87 -9.44 3.63
N HIS A 205 -6.08 -9.30 3.13
CA HIS A 205 -7.23 -10.14 3.52
C HIS A 205 -7.65 -10.04 5.00
N GLY A 206 -7.27 -8.94 5.65
CA GLY A 206 -7.68 -8.56 7.00
C GLY A 206 -8.84 -7.56 6.99
N PRO A 207 -9.33 -7.16 8.18
CA PRO A 207 -10.42 -6.21 8.33
C PRO A 207 -10.04 -4.81 7.82
N LYS A 208 -11.04 -4.05 7.37
CA LYS A 208 -10.97 -2.60 7.23
C LYS A 208 -10.93 -1.95 8.62
N GLY A 209 -10.47 -0.70 8.72
CA GLY A 209 -10.46 0.04 9.98
C GLY A 209 -9.38 -0.41 10.97
N VAL A 210 -8.34 -1.09 10.49
CA VAL A 210 -7.15 -1.47 11.26
C VAL A 210 -5.90 -1.41 10.38
N GLY A 211 -4.82 -0.90 10.95
CA GLY A 211 -3.48 -0.83 10.35
C GLY A 211 -2.39 -1.04 11.38
N ILE A 212 -1.17 -0.97 10.91
CA ILE A 212 0.05 -1.12 11.72
C ILE A 212 0.99 0.01 11.36
N LEU A 213 1.63 0.58 12.38
CA LEU A 213 2.85 1.35 12.22
C LEU A 213 3.96 0.63 13.00
N TYR A 214 4.97 0.13 12.30
CA TYR A 214 6.24 -0.23 12.90
C TYR A 214 7.03 1.04 13.18
N ILE A 215 7.62 1.14 14.36
CA ILE A 215 8.48 2.24 14.79
C ILE A 215 9.71 1.65 15.45
N ASP A 216 10.90 1.92 14.89
CA ASP A 216 12.16 1.50 15.51
C ASP A 216 12.30 2.09 16.92
N GLU A 217 12.69 1.26 17.88
CA GLU A 217 12.78 1.64 19.30
C GLU A 217 13.77 2.80 19.60
N HIS A 218 14.72 3.04 18.70
CA HIS A 218 15.76 4.06 18.88
C HIS A 218 15.39 5.42 18.29
N MET A 219 14.28 5.49 17.52
CA MET A 219 13.87 6.74 16.89
C MET A 219 12.98 7.60 17.80
N LYS A 220 12.97 8.92 17.52
CA LYS A 220 12.10 9.87 18.21
C LYS A 220 10.90 10.21 17.32
N ILE A 221 9.71 9.93 17.85
CA ILE A 221 8.42 10.26 17.22
C ILE A 221 7.47 10.81 18.30
N LYS A 222 6.58 11.74 17.91
CA LYS A 222 5.50 12.21 18.78
C LYS A 222 4.17 11.54 18.43
N PRO A 223 3.33 11.27 19.42
CA PRO A 223 1.95 10.85 19.16
C PRO A 223 1.19 11.99 18.46
N ILE A 224 0.19 11.61 17.65
CA ILE A 224 -0.75 12.56 17.02
C ILE A 224 -2.19 12.39 17.52
N ILE A 225 -2.49 11.29 18.22
CA ILE A 225 -3.79 11.02 18.85
C ILE A 225 -3.60 10.92 20.36
N PHE A 226 -4.16 11.87 21.08
CA PHE A 226 -4.01 12.02 22.53
C PHE A 226 -5.25 11.50 23.26
N GLY A 227 -5.10 11.02 24.50
CA GLY A 227 -6.22 10.52 25.31
C GLY A 227 -5.78 9.64 26.49
N GLY A 228 -6.41 8.48 26.64
CA GLY A 228 -6.32 7.59 27.82
C GLY A 228 -5.04 6.77 27.98
N GLY A 229 -3.99 7.03 27.19
CA GLY A 229 -2.69 6.40 27.39
C GLY A 229 -2.52 4.99 26.80
N GLN A 230 -3.48 4.51 26.01
CA GLN A 230 -3.35 3.21 25.33
C GLN A 230 -2.09 3.14 24.46
N GLN A 231 -1.61 1.94 24.19
CA GLN A 231 -0.35 1.69 23.49
C GLN A 231 0.83 2.51 24.06
N LYS A 232 0.92 2.57 25.40
CA LYS A 232 1.97 3.30 26.14
C LYS A 232 1.93 4.83 25.88
N GLY A 233 0.73 5.39 25.63
CA GLY A 233 0.54 6.82 25.34
C GLY A 233 0.91 7.22 23.91
N MET A 234 1.36 6.28 23.11
CA MET A 234 1.76 6.54 21.71
C MET A 234 0.57 6.66 20.76
N ARG A 235 -0.50 5.92 21.02
CA ARG A 235 -1.74 6.01 20.23
C ARG A 235 -2.92 5.73 21.16
N SER A 236 -3.57 6.79 21.61
CA SER A 236 -4.69 6.70 22.54
C SER A 236 -5.99 6.30 21.87
N GLY A 237 -6.96 5.88 22.67
CA GLY A 237 -8.28 5.38 22.26
C GLY A 237 -8.41 3.88 22.51
N THR A 238 -9.63 3.45 22.84
CA THR A 238 -9.92 2.02 23.09
C THR A 238 -9.44 1.17 21.92
N GLU A 239 -8.72 0.12 22.20
CA GLU A 239 -8.15 -0.76 21.18
C GLU A 239 -9.24 -1.53 20.44
N ASN A 240 -9.17 -1.53 19.10
CA ASN A 240 -10.06 -2.31 18.24
C ASN A 240 -9.65 -3.80 18.28
N VAL A 241 -9.92 -4.47 19.41
CA VAL A 241 -9.47 -5.85 19.63
C VAL A 241 -9.85 -6.80 18.49
N PRO A 242 -11.10 -6.81 17.97
CA PRO A 242 -11.45 -7.65 16.83
C PRO A 242 -10.61 -7.35 15.58
N GLY A 243 -10.44 -6.07 15.25
CA GLY A 243 -9.62 -5.66 14.10
C GLY A 243 -8.14 -5.99 14.29
N ILE A 244 -7.60 -5.80 15.49
CA ILE A 244 -6.21 -6.12 15.84
C ILE A 244 -5.95 -7.63 15.74
N ALA A 245 -6.80 -8.45 16.32
CA ALA A 245 -6.70 -9.90 16.19
C ALA A 245 -6.83 -10.34 14.72
N GLY A 246 -7.76 -9.70 14.00
CA GLY A 246 -7.99 -9.95 12.57
C GLY A 246 -6.77 -9.64 11.69
N ILE A 247 -6.10 -8.49 11.89
CA ILE A 247 -4.88 -8.18 11.11
C ILE A 247 -3.71 -9.09 11.50
N GLY A 248 -3.59 -9.48 12.77
CA GLY A 248 -2.61 -10.46 13.22
C GLY A 248 -2.82 -11.82 12.56
N LYS A 249 -4.07 -12.30 12.48
CA LYS A 249 -4.42 -13.56 11.80
C LYS A 249 -4.24 -13.48 10.29
N ALA A 250 -4.63 -12.38 9.67
CA ALA A 250 -4.39 -12.15 8.24
C ALA A 250 -2.90 -12.13 7.89
N THR A 251 -2.05 -11.54 8.75
CA THR A 251 -0.59 -11.59 8.62
C THR A 251 -0.08 -13.01 8.67
N GLU A 252 -0.49 -13.82 9.68
CA GLU A 252 -0.11 -15.22 9.80
C GLU A 252 -0.44 -16.01 8.52
N LEU A 253 -1.68 -15.91 8.03
CA LEU A 253 -2.16 -16.64 6.86
C LEU A 253 -1.43 -16.19 5.57
N SER A 254 -1.27 -14.88 5.35
CA SER A 254 -0.58 -14.36 4.17
C SER A 254 0.89 -14.76 4.09
N TYR A 255 1.56 -14.94 5.24
CA TYR A 255 2.97 -15.33 5.26
C TYR A 255 3.21 -16.83 5.39
N ALA A 256 2.19 -17.63 5.73
CA ALA A 256 2.32 -19.09 5.85
C ALA A 256 2.77 -19.76 4.55
N ASN A 257 2.28 -19.28 3.41
CA ASN A 257 2.59 -19.82 2.08
C ASN A 257 3.09 -18.75 1.11
N LEU A 258 3.68 -17.66 1.61
CA LEU A 258 3.99 -16.47 0.83
C LEU A 258 4.74 -16.77 -0.48
N ASP A 259 5.80 -17.56 -0.43
CA ASP A 259 6.64 -17.81 -1.61
C ASP A 259 5.86 -18.55 -2.70
N ARG A 260 5.08 -19.58 -2.35
CA ARG A 260 4.22 -20.30 -3.28
C ARG A 260 3.12 -19.40 -3.86
N ASP A 261 2.50 -18.58 -3.03
CA ASP A 261 1.39 -17.73 -3.44
C ASP A 261 1.89 -16.59 -4.34
N VAL A 262 3.08 -16.06 -4.07
CA VAL A 262 3.76 -15.05 -4.91
C VAL A 262 4.17 -15.64 -6.26
N GLU A 263 4.75 -16.85 -6.29
CA GLU A 263 5.11 -17.56 -7.52
C GLU A 263 3.87 -17.73 -8.42
N ARG A 264 2.78 -18.24 -7.85
CA ARG A 264 1.50 -18.37 -8.56
C ARG A 264 0.96 -17.04 -9.08
N LEU A 265 1.05 -15.97 -8.28
CA LEU A 265 0.63 -14.64 -8.73
C LEU A 265 1.48 -14.13 -9.90
N TYR A 266 2.79 -14.41 -9.92
CA TYR A 266 3.64 -14.08 -11.07
C TYR A 266 3.28 -14.90 -12.31
N GLU A 267 2.91 -16.17 -12.17
CA GLU A 267 2.41 -16.98 -13.29
C GLU A 267 1.13 -16.37 -13.88
N LEU A 268 0.15 -15.99 -13.04
CA LEU A 268 -1.08 -15.34 -13.45
C LEU A 268 -0.81 -13.98 -14.09
N LYS A 269 0.09 -13.18 -13.51
CA LYS A 269 0.49 -11.89 -14.07
C LYS A 269 1.08 -12.03 -15.46
N ARG A 270 2.05 -12.92 -15.64
CA ARG A 270 2.69 -13.20 -16.94
C ARG A 270 1.65 -13.62 -17.96
N TYR A 271 0.80 -14.57 -17.60
CA TYR A 271 -0.27 -15.05 -18.44
C TYR A 271 -1.20 -13.90 -18.92
N PHE A 272 -1.60 -13.05 -18.00
CA PHE A 272 -2.50 -11.93 -18.30
C PHE A 272 -1.82 -10.82 -19.11
N GLU A 273 -0.57 -10.46 -18.80
CA GLU A 273 0.20 -9.49 -19.59
C GLU A 273 0.44 -9.97 -21.02
N ASP A 274 0.77 -11.25 -21.23
CA ASP A 274 0.92 -11.85 -22.56
C ASP A 274 -0.40 -11.83 -23.35
N GLY A 275 -1.53 -12.02 -22.66
CA GLY A 275 -2.86 -11.90 -23.24
C GLY A 275 -3.19 -10.46 -23.67
N LEU A 276 -2.92 -9.50 -22.80
CA LEU A 276 -3.14 -8.07 -23.06
C LEU A 276 -2.29 -7.56 -24.23
N GLN A 277 -1.04 -7.99 -24.35
CA GLN A 277 -0.14 -7.59 -25.44
C GLN A 277 -0.61 -8.04 -26.83
N LYS A 278 -1.46 -9.08 -26.91
CA LYS A 278 -2.07 -9.52 -28.17
C LYS A 278 -3.21 -8.62 -28.62
N LEU A 279 -3.75 -7.78 -27.73
CA LEU A 279 -4.84 -6.86 -28.06
C LEU A 279 -4.28 -5.60 -28.72
N SER A 280 -4.79 -5.27 -29.90
CA SER A 280 -4.36 -4.06 -30.63
C SER A 280 -4.59 -2.80 -29.81
N GLY A 281 -3.60 -1.89 -29.78
CA GLY A 281 -3.67 -0.59 -29.10
C GLY A 281 -3.74 -0.66 -27.59
N VAL A 282 -3.21 -1.73 -27.00
CA VAL A 282 -3.03 -1.87 -25.56
C VAL A 282 -1.54 -1.64 -25.21
N VAL A 283 -1.28 -0.84 -24.20
CA VAL A 283 0.06 -0.55 -23.69
C VAL A 283 0.07 -0.85 -22.19
N ILE A 284 0.97 -1.72 -21.74
CA ILE A 284 1.15 -2.02 -20.32
C ILE A 284 2.05 -0.93 -19.71
N ASN A 285 1.62 -0.36 -18.59
CA ASN A 285 2.34 0.68 -17.86
C ASN A 285 3.13 0.07 -16.68
N GLY A 286 4.34 0.57 -16.45
CA GLY A 286 5.19 0.10 -15.35
C GLY A 286 6.02 -1.13 -15.70
N PRO A 287 6.58 -1.81 -14.68
CA PRO A 287 7.46 -2.96 -14.88
C PRO A 287 6.67 -4.22 -15.26
N LEU A 288 7.15 -4.92 -16.29
CA LEU A 288 6.56 -6.17 -16.75
C LEU A 288 7.00 -7.37 -15.90
N TYR A 289 6.15 -8.37 -15.83
CA TYR A 289 6.43 -9.69 -15.25
C TYR A 289 7.02 -9.57 -13.82
N GLU A 290 8.11 -10.27 -13.54
CA GLU A 290 8.79 -10.31 -12.24
C GLU A 290 9.56 -9.02 -11.89
N GLN A 291 9.67 -8.07 -12.81
CA GLN A 291 10.28 -6.76 -12.52
C GLN A 291 9.34 -5.87 -11.67
N GLY A 292 8.04 -6.16 -11.64
CA GLY A 292 7.04 -5.46 -10.84
C GLY A 292 6.37 -6.35 -9.80
N ALA A 293 5.49 -5.76 -9.00
CA ALA A 293 4.72 -6.48 -7.99
C ALA A 293 3.82 -7.57 -8.62
N PRO A 294 3.66 -8.74 -7.97
CA PRO A 294 3.02 -9.91 -8.58
C PRO A 294 1.51 -9.73 -8.79
N HIS A 295 0.90 -8.78 -8.12
CA HIS A 295 -0.55 -8.64 -8.02
C HIS A 295 -1.13 -7.43 -8.76
N ILE A 296 -0.33 -6.64 -9.47
CA ILE A 296 -0.79 -5.43 -10.16
C ILE A 296 -0.38 -5.46 -11.63
N VAL A 297 -1.35 -5.20 -12.50
CA VAL A 297 -1.17 -4.94 -13.93
C VAL A 297 -1.90 -3.66 -14.29
N SER A 298 -1.19 -2.69 -14.83
CA SER A 298 -1.75 -1.42 -15.33
C SER A 298 -1.67 -1.40 -16.84
N ALA A 299 -2.79 -1.17 -17.52
CA ALA A 299 -2.83 -1.15 -18.98
C ALA A 299 -3.65 0.02 -19.50
N SER A 300 -3.10 0.73 -20.50
CA SER A 300 -3.79 1.78 -21.24
C SER A 300 -4.37 1.24 -22.54
N PHE A 301 -5.63 1.56 -22.82
CA PHE A 301 -6.41 1.08 -23.96
C PHE A 301 -6.65 2.23 -24.95
N ALA A 302 -5.72 2.43 -25.88
CA ALA A 302 -5.77 3.55 -26.82
C ALA A 302 -7.16 3.63 -27.54
N GLY A 303 -7.74 4.85 -27.52
CA GLY A 303 -9.03 5.11 -28.15
C GLY A 303 -10.26 4.69 -27.32
N VAL A 304 -10.10 4.36 -26.04
CA VAL A 304 -11.24 4.07 -25.13
C VAL A 304 -11.00 4.79 -23.81
N ARG A 305 -11.96 5.58 -23.33
CA ARG A 305 -11.88 6.20 -22.00
C ARG A 305 -11.99 5.15 -20.90
N SER A 306 -11.17 5.27 -19.86
CA SER A 306 -11.11 4.32 -18.74
C SER A 306 -12.47 4.10 -18.06
N GLU A 307 -13.26 5.15 -17.85
CA GLU A 307 -14.60 5.06 -17.26
C GLU A 307 -15.57 4.23 -18.12
N VAL A 308 -15.52 4.44 -19.45
CA VAL A 308 -16.37 3.69 -20.38
C VAL A 308 -15.99 2.21 -20.38
N LEU A 309 -14.68 1.91 -20.38
CA LEU A 309 -14.19 0.54 -20.33
C LEU A 309 -14.51 -0.12 -18.97
N LEU A 310 -14.35 0.62 -17.86
CA LEU A 310 -14.68 0.14 -16.52
C LEU A 310 -16.15 -0.32 -16.44
N HIS A 311 -17.10 0.53 -16.86
CA HIS A 311 -18.52 0.18 -16.83
C HIS A 311 -18.88 -0.93 -17.82
N ALA A 312 -18.24 -0.98 -19.00
CA ALA A 312 -18.45 -2.08 -19.94
C ALA A 312 -17.93 -3.43 -19.40
N LEU A 313 -16.87 -3.43 -18.57
CA LEU A 313 -16.41 -4.62 -17.88
C LEU A 313 -17.33 -4.98 -16.69
N GLU A 314 -17.78 -3.99 -15.93
CA GLU A 314 -18.75 -4.16 -14.83
C GLU A 314 -20.05 -4.81 -15.32
N ASP A 315 -20.58 -4.39 -16.49
CA ASP A 315 -21.74 -5.02 -17.14
C ASP A 315 -21.50 -6.50 -17.48
N LYS A 316 -20.25 -6.95 -17.55
CA LYS A 316 -19.85 -8.35 -17.72
C LYS A 316 -19.53 -9.05 -16.38
N GLY A 317 -19.72 -8.36 -15.26
CA GLY A 317 -19.40 -8.86 -13.92
C GLY A 317 -17.90 -8.83 -13.59
N ILE A 318 -17.11 -8.02 -14.29
CA ILE A 318 -15.66 -7.88 -14.08
C ILE A 318 -15.39 -6.54 -13.39
N TYR A 319 -14.90 -6.59 -12.16
CA TYR A 319 -14.63 -5.43 -11.32
C TYR A 319 -13.14 -5.06 -11.35
N VAL A 320 -12.84 -3.87 -11.85
CA VAL A 320 -11.50 -3.32 -12.04
C VAL A 320 -11.45 -1.87 -11.53
N SER A 321 -10.29 -1.24 -11.54
CA SER A 321 -10.15 0.17 -11.18
C SER A 321 -9.64 1.00 -12.36
N ALA A 322 -10.24 2.18 -12.56
CA ALA A 322 -9.62 3.21 -13.38
C ALA A 322 -8.53 3.92 -12.55
N GLY A 323 -7.37 4.20 -13.14
CA GLY A 323 -6.21 4.79 -12.43
C GLY A 323 -6.49 6.10 -11.69
N SER A 324 -7.59 6.78 -12.01
CA SER A 324 -8.07 8.01 -11.39
C SER A 324 -9.15 7.83 -10.32
N ALA A 325 -9.56 6.59 -10.00
CA ALA A 325 -10.75 6.30 -9.20
C ALA A 325 -10.63 6.57 -7.68
N CYS A 326 -9.45 6.95 -7.17
CA CYS A 326 -9.27 7.26 -5.74
C CYS A 326 -9.66 8.68 -5.33
N ALA A 327 -10.06 9.54 -6.25
CA ALA A 327 -10.49 10.91 -5.94
C ALA A 327 -12.00 11.04 -6.14
N SER A 328 -12.73 11.04 -5.04
CA SER A 328 -14.16 11.36 -4.99
C SER A 328 -14.50 12.59 -5.86
N ASN A 329 -15.31 12.38 -6.91
CA ASN A 329 -16.02 13.42 -7.69
C ASN A 329 -15.23 14.41 -8.55
N LYS A 330 -13.93 14.23 -8.82
CA LYS A 330 -13.22 15.03 -9.84
C LYS A 330 -12.41 14.12 -10.75
N HIS A 331 -12.50 14.33 -12.07
CA HIS A 331 -11.61 13.73 -13.06
C HIS A 331 -10.17 14.21 -12.83
N THR A 332 -9.45 13.56 -11.93
CA THR A 332 -8.04 13.87 -11.70
C THR A 332 -7.19 12.85 -12.44
N VAL A 333 -6.38 13.35 -13.33
CA VAL A 333 -5.36 12.56 -14.04
C VAL A 333 -4.41 11.95 -13.02
N SER A 334 -4.05 10.68 -13.18
CA SER A 334 -3.12 9.97 -12.30
C SER A 334 -1.78 10.72 -12.18
N ALA A 335 -1.42 11.08 -10.95
CA ALA A 335 -0.12 11.70 -10.66
C ALA A 335 1.04 10.75 -10.97
N THR A 336 0.86 9.45 -10.71
CA THR A 336 1.82 8.40 -11.02
C THR A 336 2.11 8.31 -12.50
N LEU A 337 1.09 8.12 -13.34
CA LEU A 337 1.25 8.00 -14.79
C LEU A 337 1.85 9.27 -15.40
N LYS A 338 1.47 10.44 -14.88
CA LYS A 338 2.05 11.72 -15.29
C LYS A 338 3.52 11.82 -14.90
N ALA A 339 3.89 11.40 -13.69
CA ALA A 339 5.29 11.40 -13.23
C ALA A 339 6.18 10.45 -14.04
N MET A 340 5.61 9.34 -14.55
CA MET A 340 6.28 8.40 -15.46
C MET A 340 6.40 8.91 -16.90
N GLY A 341 5.77 10.06 -17.24
CA GLY A 341 5.82 10.60 -18.61
C GLY A 341 4.87 9.91 -19.59
N ILE A 342 3.85 9.21 -19.11
CA ILE A 342 2.83 8.60 -19.99
C ILE A 342 2.12 9.70 -20.79
N SER A 343 1.96 9.47 -22.09
CA SER A 343 1.37 10.44 -23.00
C SER A 343 -0.09 10.77 -22.65
N GLN A 344 -0.48 12.05 -22.83
CA GLN A 344 -1.76 12.59 -22.38
C GLN A 344 -2.97 11.78 -22.90
N ASN A 345 -2.90 11.27 -24.13
CA ASN A 345 -3.95 10.46 -24.75
C ASN A 345 -4.12 9.06 -24.14
N LEU A 346 -3.16 8.61 -23.33
CA LEU A 346 -3.21 7.32 -22.63
C LEU A 346 -3.59 7.47 -21.15
N LEU A 347 -3.41 8.66 -20.55
CA LEU A 347 -3.70 8.89 -19.15
C LEU A 347 -5.18 8.60 -18.80
N ASP A 348 -6.11 9.02 -19.66
CA ASP A 348 -7.55 8.82 -19.45
C ASP A 348 -8.07 7.46 -19.97
N SER A 349 -7.18 6.58 -20.43
CA SER A 349 -7.53 5.26 -21.00
C SER A 349 -6.94 4.09 -20.21
N THR A 350 -6.48 4.33 -18.96
CA THR A 350 -5.78 3.33 -18.17
C THR A 350 -6.71 2.63 -17.19
N ILE A 351 -6.64 1.30 -17.19
CA ILE A 351 -7.28 0.40 -16.21
C ILE A 351 -6.19 -0.31 -15.41
N ARG A 352 -6.42 -0.42 -14.11
CA ARG A 352 -5.62 -1.27 -13.23
C ARG A 352 -6.39 -2.55 -12.94
N PHE A 353 -5.75 -3.68 -13.18
CA PHE A 353 -6.17 -5.01 -12.76
C PHE A 353 -5.32 -5.43 -11.57
N SER A 354 -5.92 -5.98 -10.53
CA SER A 354 -5.14 -6.43 -9.38
C SER A 354 -5.68 -7.74 -8.81
N PHE A 355 -4.76 -8.67 -8.63
CA PHE A 355 -4.99 -10.06 -8.27
C PHE A 355 -4.89 -10.30 -6.77
N SER A 356 -5.38 -11.46 -6.35
CA SER A 356 -5.17 -11.99 -5.00
C SER A 356 -4.96 -13.50 -5.07
N VAL A 357 -4.73 -14.10 -3.90
CA VAL A 357 -4.62 -15.56 -3.77
C VAL A 357 -5.89 -16.31 -4.18
N PHE A 358 -7.01 -15.62 -4.37
CA PHE A 358 -8.27 -16.20 -4.83
C PHE A 358 -8.46 -16.11 -6.35
N THR A 359 -7.68 -15.28 -7.05
CA THR A 359 -7.79 -15.12 -8.49
C THR A 359 -7.40 -16.39 -9.23
N THR A 360 -8.18 -16.77 -10.25
CA THR A 360 -7.96 -17.97 -11.06
C THR A 360 -7.59 -17.65 -12.52
N ALA A 361 -7.02 -18.62 -13.22
CA ALA A 361 -6.70 -18.49 -14.64
C ALA A 361 -7.97 -18.33 -15.48
N GLU A 362 -9.05 -19.05 -15.12
CA GLU A 362 -10.35 -18.98 -15.79
C GLU A 362 -10.97 -17.57 -15.70
N GLU A 363 -10.79 -16.87 -14.58
CA GLU A 363 -11.22 -15.48 -14.43
C GLU A 363 -10.45 -14.54 -15.36
N LEU A 364 -9.15 -14.79 -15.54
CA LEU A 364 -8.29 -14.01 -16.45
C LEU A 364 -8.62 -14.30 -17.91
N ASP A 365 -8.89 -15.57 -18.27
CA ASP A 365 -9.35 -15.96 -19.61
C ASP A 365 -10.65 -15.25 -19.97
N TYR A 366 -11.62 -15.30 -19.06
CA TYR A 366 -12.90 -14.63 -19.25
C TYR A 366 -12.72 -13.11 -19.44
N THR A 367 -11.84 -12.50 -18.65
CA THR A 367 -11.54 -11.07 -18.74
C THR A 367 -10.90 -10.72 -20.08
N LEU A 368 -9.91 -11.49 -20.54
CA LEU A 368 -9.24 -11.29 -21.83
C LEU A 368 -10.22 -11.46 -22.99
N GLN A 369 -11.12 -12.46 -22.94
CA GLN A 369 -12.14 -12.67 -23.96
C GLN A 369 -13.13 -11.50 -24.00
N CYS A 370 -13.61 -11.02 -22.85
CA CYS A 370 -14.48 -9.84 -22.80
C CYS A 370 -13.78 -8.59 -23.38
N LEU A 371 -12.51 -8.36 -23.04
CA LEU A 371 -11.72 -7.24 -23.62
C LEU A 371 -11.62 -7.38 -25.15
N TYR A 372 -11.32 -8.58 -25.65
CA TYR A 372 -11.26 -8.85 -27.10
C TYR A 372 -12.57 -8.49 -27.81
N ASP A 373 -13.70 -8.84 -27.20
CA ASP A 373 -15.03 -8.64 -27.80
C ASP A 373 -15.49 -7.17 -27.75
N ILE A 374 -15.24 -6.46 -26.62
CA ILE A 374 -15.80 -5.12 -26.41
C ILE A 374 -14.93 -4.00 -26.99
N LEU A 375 -13.59 -4.11 -27.00
CA LEU A 375 -12.70 -3.04 -27.43
C LEU A 375 -12.97 -2.54 -28.86
N PRO A 376 -13.18 -3.41 -29.87
CA PRO A 376 -13.48 -2.96 -31.23
C PRO A 376 -14.78 -2.15 -31.34
N MET A 377 -15.77 -2.49 -30.51
CA MET A 377 -17.03 -1.77 -30.45
C MET A 377 -16.86 -0.41 -29.80
N LEU A 378 -16.23 -0.34 -28.64
CA LEU A 378 -16.05 0.90 -27.88
C LEU A 378 -15.25 1.94 -28.70
N ARG A 379 -14.22 1.52 -29.41
CA ARG A 379 -13.40 2.38 -30.27
C ARG A 379 -14.17 3.03 -31.42
N LYS A 380 -15.26 2.42 -31.92
CA LYS A 380 -16.10 3.00 -32.97
C LYS A 380 -16.91 4.22 -32.48
N TYR A 381 -17.19 4.30 -31.20
CA TYR A 381 -18.00 5.36 -30.61
C TYR A 381 -17.19 6.47 -29.96
N THR A 382 -15.86 6.32 -29.88
CA THR A 382 -15.00 7.39 -29.36
C THR A 382 -14.85 8.46 -30.44
N ARG A 383 -15.52 9.60 -30.26
CA ARG A 383 -15.24 10.82 -31.04
C ARG A 383 -13.99 11.47 -30.48
N TYR A 384 -13.02 11.71 -31.34
CA TYR A 384 -11.82 12.52 -31.05
C TYR A 384 -12.19 13.98 -30.84
#